data_4d389da1f59a4460f8660f13447b672d
#
_entry.id   4d389da1f59a4460f8660f13447b672d
#
_cell.length_a   1.000
_cell.length_b   1.000
_cell.length_c   1.000
_cell.angle_alpha   90.00
_cell.angle_beta   90.00
_cell.angle_gamma   90.00
#
_symmetry.space_group_name_H-M   'P 1'
#
loop_
_entity.id
_entity.type
_entity.pdbx_description
1 polymer ?
#
loop_
_entity_poly.entity_id
_entity_poly.type
_entity_poly.pdbx_seq_one_letter_code
_entity_poly.pdbx_strand_id
1 'polypeptide(L)'
;MGQTTGFRDTLRQLAMIHESFVQDKARLGLDLTNASALEPKTVSLLLVAAAVATGSSAACLEWSTGRALAAGASEDQIADVLLAIAPVAGLDRVVAAAPHLGTALGYDIAAALEEPDDL
;
A
#
# COMPACT_ATOMS: atom_id res chain seq x y z
N MET A 1 -1.14 31.54 19.47
CA MET A 1 -2.53 31.06 19.49
C MET A 1 -3.04 30.78 18.09
N GLY A 2 -3.05 31.81 17.22
CA GLY A 2 -3.51 31.60 15.85
C GLY A 2 -2.76 30.57 15.06
N GLN A 3 -1.46 30.40 15.32
CA GLN A 3 -0.65 29.43 14.61
C GLN A 3 -1.06 28.00 14.92
N THR A 4 -1.37 27.69 16.19
CA THR A 4 -1.79 26.36 16.59
C THR A 4 -3.15 26.03 15.98
N THR A 5 -4.08 26.99 16.02
CA THR A 5 -5.39 26.83 15.40
C THR A 5 -5.27 26.69 13.89
N GLY A 6 -4.42 27.51 13.28
CA GLY A 6 -4.19 27.46 11.83
C GLY A 6 -3.61 26.15 11.38
N PHE A 7 -2.67 25.60 12.15
CA PHE A 7 -2.06 24.31 11.85
C PHE A 7 -3.10 23.19 11.88
N ARG A 8 -3.94 23.17 12.91
CA ARG A 8 -5.02 22.18 13.01
C ARG A 8 -6.01 22.30 11.87
N ASP A 9 -6.37 23.53 11.54
CA ASP A 9 -7.29 23.77 10.42
C ASP A 9 -6.67 23.32 9.10
N THR A 10 -5.39 23.57 8.91
CA THR A 10 -4.67 23.13 7.72
C THR A 10 -4.67 21.60 7.64
N LEU A 11 -4.40 20.92 8.75
CA LEU A 11 -4.43 19.46 8.79
C LEU A 11 -5.82 18.91 8.46
N ARG A 12 -6.87 19.57 9.02
CA ARG A 12 -8.24 19.17 8.71
C ARG A 12 -8.55 19.35 7.24
N GLN A 13 -8.15 20.47 6.68
CA GLN A 13 -8.38 20.75 5.26
C GLN A 13 -7.66 19.72 4.39
N LEU A 14 -6.40 19.40 4.73
CA LEU A 14 -5.65 18.40 4.01
C LEU A 14 -6.30 17.03 4.12
N ALA A 15 -6.78 16.67 5.30
CA ALA A 15 -7.45 15.40 5.49
C ALA A 15 -8.75 15.32 4.67
N MET A 16 -9.51 16.40 4.64
CA MET A 16 -10.75 16.47 3.86
C MET A 16 -10.46 16.42 2.36
N ILE A 17 -9.47 17.16 1.91
CA ILE A 17 -9.05 17.17 0.50
C ILE A 17 -8.55 15.76 0.12
N HIS A 18 -7.77 15.18 1.01
CA HIS A 18 -7.23 13.84 0.77
C HIS A 18 -8.37 12.81 0.66
N GLU A 19 -9.34 12.89 1.57
CA GLU A 19 -10.50 12.00 1.54
C GLU A 19 -11.31 12.18 0.27
N SER A 20 -11.60 13.42 -0.09
CA SER A 20 -12.31 13.75 -1.31
C SER A 20 -11.54 13.27 -2.55
N PHE A 21 -10.22 13.51 -2.54
CA PHE A 21 -9.35 13.07 -3.62
C PHE A 21 -9.36 11.55 -3.75
N VAL A 22 -9.30 10.84 -2.63
CA VAL A 22 -9.33 9.37 -2.63
C VAL A 22 -10.67 8.89 -3.15
N GLN A 23 -11.78 9.49 -2.74
CA GLN A 23 -13.09 9.13 -3.23
C GLN A 23 -13.23 9.37 -4.73
N ASP A 24 -12.76 10.50 -5.20
CA ASP A 24 -12.78 10.83 -6.61
C ASP A 24 -11.88 9.90 -7.41
N LYS A 25 -10.70 9.61 -6.87
CA LYS A 25 -9.77 8.67 -7.50
C LYS A 25 -10.33 7.26 -7.54
N ALA A 26 -11.01 6.84 -6.47
CA ALA A 26 -11.63 5.54 -6.43
C ALA A 26 -12.74 5.43 -7.49
N ARG A 27 -13.52 6.49 -7.65
CA ARG A 27 -14.57 6.56 -8.65
C ARG A 27 -14.00 6.55 -10.06
N LEU A 28 -12.98 7.38 -10.31
CA LEU A 28 -12.28 7.41 -11.58
C LEU A 28 -11.53 6.13 -11.84
N GLY A 29 -10.95 5.54 -10.78
CA GLY A 29 -10.24 4.28 -10.88
C GLY A 29 -11.13 3.13 -11.31
N LEU A 30 -12.38 3.12 -10.84
CA LEU A 30 -13.36 2.13 -11.28
C LEU A 30 -13.66 2.29 -12.76
N ASP A 31 -13.85 3.54 -13.20
CA ASP A 31 -14.11 3.83 -14.60
C ASP A 31 -12.89 3.51 -15.46
N LEU A 32 -11.71 3.88 -15.01
CA LEU A 32 -10.46 3.59 -15.71
C LEU A 32 -10.20 2.09 -15.79
N THR A 33 -10.48 1.38 -14.71
CA THR A 33 -10.31 -0.08 -14.67
C THR A 33 -11.22 -0.74 -15.69
N ASN A 34 -12.45 -0.28 -15.79
CA ASN A 34 -13.40 -0.82 -16.77
C ASN A 34 -12.98 -0.49 -18.21
N ALA A 35 -12.30 0.64 -18.41
CA ALA A 35 -11.82 1.06 -19.71
C ALA A 35 -10.41 0.55 -20.03
N SER A 36 -9.71 0.02 -19.04
CA SER A 36 -8.33 -0.42 -19.17
C SER A 36 -8.26 -1.83 -19.78
N ALA A 37 -7.19 -2.06 -20.52
CA ALA A 37 -6.84 -3.40 -20.99
C ALA A 37 -6.31 -4.28 -19.85
N LEU A 38 -5.94 -3.68 -18.71
CA LEU A 38 -5.41 -4.41 -17.57
C LEU A 38 -6.55 -4.84 -16.65
N GLU A 39 -6.46 -6.05 -16.13
CA GLU A 39 -7.43 -6.56 -15.17
C GLU A 39 -7.31 -5.82 -13.83
N PRO A 40 -8.42 -5.72 -13.06
CA PRO A 40 -8.40 -5.06 -11.76
C PRO A 40 -7.33 -5.59 -10.81
N LYS A 41 -7.14 -6.91 -10.78
CA LYS A 41 -6.10 -7.53 -9.97
C LYS A 41 -4.71 -7.04 -10.37
N THR A 42 -4.44 -6.99 -11.66
CA THR A 42 -3.16 -6.52 -12.19
C THR A 42 -2.92 -5.07 -11.79
N VAL A 43 -3.93 -4.21 -11.95
CA VAL A 43 -3.84 -2.80 -11.56
C VAL A 43 -3.53 -2.69 -10.07
N SER A 44 -4.22 -3.47 -9.24
CA SER A 44 -4.00 -3.44 -7.78
C SER A 44 -2.59 -3.87 -7.42
N LEU A 45 -2.04 -4.88 -8.08
CA LEU A 45 -0.65 -5.32 -7.86
C LEU A 45 0.35 -4.25 -8.29
N LEU A 46 0.07 -3.56 -9.40
CA LEU A 46 0.91 -2.44 -9.84
C LEU A 46 0.90 -1.29 -8.82
N LEU A 47 -0.24 -1.04 -8.18
CA LEU A 47 -0.33 -0.02 -7.15
C LEU A 47 0.48 -0.40 -5.90
N VAL A 48 0.50 -1.67 -5.52
CA VAL A 48 1.37 -2.16 -4.46
C VAL A 48 2.83 -1.91 -4.84
N ALA A 49 3.21 -2.28 -6.07
CA ALA A 49 4.57 -2.10 -6.56
C ALA A 49 4.98 -0.63 -6.50
N ALA A 50 4.13 0.26 -6.97
CA ALA A 50 4.40 1.69 -6.98
C ALA A 50 4.54 2.24 -5.55
N ALA A 51 3.68 1.81 -4.63
CA ALA A 51 3.74 2.23 -3.23
C ALA A 51 5.05 1.81 -2.58
N VAL A 52 5.50 0.59 -2.83
CA VAL A 52 6.78 0.09 -2.30
C VAL A 52 7.94 0.88 -2.90
N ALA A 53 7.96 1.04 -4.22
CA ALA A 53 9.05 1.70 -4.94
C ALA A 53 9.22 3.16 -4.54
N THR A 54 8.13 3.85 -4.23
CA THR A 54 8.16 5.25 -3.83
C THR A 54 8.39 5.47 -2.34
N GLY A 55 8.43 4.41 -1.56
CA GLY A 55 8.62 4.51 -0.12
C GLY A 55 7.43 5.11 0.60
N SER A 56 6.24 4.69 0.23
CA SER A 56 4.99 5.18 0.83
C SER A 56 4.90 4.83 2.31
N SER A 57 4.03 5.54 3.02
CA SER A 57 3.80 5.31 4.45
C SER A 57 3.26 3.92 4.73
N ALA A 58 3.39 3.48 5.99
CA ALA A 58 2.86 2.21 6.43
C ALA A 58 1.37 2.08 6.12
N ALA A 59 0.60 3.12 6.39
CA ALA A 59 -0.83 3.13 6.13
C ALA A 59 -1.15 2.92 4.64
N CYS A 60 -0.38 3.59 3.78
CA CYS A 60 -0.57 3.48 2.35
C CYS A 60 -0.21 2.07 1.84
N LEU A 61 0.88 1.50 2.36
CA LEU A 61 1.30 0.15 2.01
C LEU A 61 0.25 -0.88 2.42
N GLU A 62 -0.26 -0.77 3.65
CA GLU A 62 -1.29 -1.68 4.16
C GLU A 62 -2.58 -1.56 3.36
N TRP A 63 -2.98 -0.34 3.04
CA TRP A 63 -4.19 -0.09 2.26
C TRP A 63 -4.07 -0.65 0.85
N SER A 64 -2.95 -0.42 0.19
CA SER A 64 -2.71 -0.93 -1.17
C SER A 64 -2.71 -2.45 -1.20
N THR A 65 -2.10 -3.07 -0.20
CA THR A 65 -2.07 -4.53 -0.05
C THR A 65 -3.48 -5.08 0.16
N GLY A 66 -4.26 -4.42 1.03
CA GLY A 66 -5.65 -4.81 1.27
C GLY A 66 -6.49 -4.74 0.00
N ARG A 67 -6.29 -3.72 -0.81
CA ARG A 67 -6.98 -3.58 -2.09
C ARG A 67 -6.62 -4.69 -3.07
N ALA A 68 -5.35 -5.07 -3.09
CA ALA A 68 -4.90 -6.16 -3.95
C ALA A 68 -5.56 -7.48 -3.56
N LEU A 69 -5.64 -7.75 -2.25
CA LEU A 69 -6.34 -8.93 -1.74
C LEU A 69 -7.82 -8.90 -2.13
N ALA A 70 -8.47 -7.75 -1.97
CA ALA A 70 -9.87 -7.60 -2.33
C ALA A 70 -10.11 -7.79 -3.82
N ALA A 71 -9.13 -7.48 -4.65
CA ALA A 71 -9.19 -7.68 -6.09
C ALA A 71 -8.86 -9.11 -6.52
N GLY A 72 -8.58 -10.00 -5.56
CA GLY A 72 -8.32 -11.41 -5.83
C GLY A 72 -6.87 -11.80 -5.94
N ALA A 73 -5.94 -10.91 -5.59
CA ALA A 73 -4.52 -11.28 -5.58
C ALA A 73 -4.25 -12.24 -4.43
N SER A 74 -3.38 -13.20 -4.66
CA SER A 74 -2.94 -14.11 -3.62
C SER A 74 -1.77 -13.52 -2.85
N GLU A 75 -1.53 -14.08 -1.65
CA GLU A 75 -0.36 -13.68 -0.86
C GLU A 75 0.93 -13.89 -1.63
N ASP A 76 1.03 -14.99 -2.36
CA ASP A 76 2.20 -15.29 -3.16
C ASP A 76 2.40 -14.27 -4.27
N GLN A 77 1.32 -13.84 -4.92
CA GLN A 77 1.41 -12.81 -5.95
C GLN A 77 1.89 -11.48 -5.39
N ILE A 78 1.42 -11.12 -4.19
CA ILE A 78 1.83 -9.89 -3.52
C ILE A 78 3.32 -9.99 -3.11
N ALA A 79 3.74 -11.13 -2.59
CA ALA A 79 5.15 -11.36 -2.27
C ALA A 79 6.02 -11.28 -3.53
N ASP A 80 5.55 -11.84 -4.62
CA ASP A 80 6.28 -11.82 -5.89
C ASP A 80 6.44 -10.40 -6.44
N VAL A 81 5.50 -9.50 -6.14
CA VAL A 81 5.63 -8.09 -6.51
C VAL A 81 6.91 -7.50 -5.88
N LEU A 82 7.16 -7.79 -4.61
CA LEU A 82 8.35 -7.31 -3.93
C LEU A 82 9.63 -7.80 -4.60
N LEU A 83 9.65 -9.07 -4.97
CA LEU A 83 10.79 -9.67 -5.65
C LEU A 83 10.98 -9.07 -7.04
N ALA A 84 9.89 -8.88 -7.75
CA ALA A 84 9.95 -8.36 -9.12
C ALA A 84 10.50 -6.95 -9.20
N ILE A 85 10.17 -6.09 -8.23
CA ILE A 85 10.58 -4.68 -8.27
C ILE A 85 11.92 -4.43 -7.58
N ALA A 86 12.43 -5.39 -6.82
CA ALA A 86 13.67 -5.22 -6.05
C ALA A 86 14.84 -4.68 -6.89
N PRO A 87 15.09 -5.18 -8.12
CA PRO A 87 16.20 -4.66 -8.93
C PRO A 87 16.08 -3.18 -9.28
N VAL A 88 14.86 -2.64 -9.34
CA VAL A 88 14.63 -1.24 -9.71
C VAL A 88 14.43 -0.37 -8.49
N ALA A 89 13.61 -0.83 -7.55
CA ALA A 89 13.25 -0.07 -6.35
C ALA A 89 14.39 -0.04 -5.33
N GLY A 90 15.21 -1.07 -5.31
CA GLY A 90 16.28 -1.24 -4.34
C GLY A 90 15.84 -2.06 -3.14
N LEU A 91 16.79 -2.77 -2.57
CA LEU A 91 16.54 -3.68 -1.46
C LEU A 91 16.00 -2.95 -0.23
N ASP A 92 16.50 -1.73 0.03
CA ASP A 92 16.05 -0.94 1.17
C ASP A 92 14.54 -0.69 1.16
N ARG A 93 14.00 -0.36 -0.01
CA ARG A 93 12.56 -0.11 -0.16
C ARG A 93 11.75 -1.37 0.09
N VAL A 94 12.23 -2.49 -0.43
CA VAL A 94 11.56 -3.78 -0.29
C VAL A 94 11.58 -4.23 1.16
N VAL A 95 12.73 -4.15 1.82
CA VAL A 95 12.87 -4.54 3.23
C VAL A 95 12.02 -3.65 4.12
N ALA A 96 12.00 -2.34 3.85
CA ALA A 96 11.19 -1.41 4.63
C ALA A 96 9.68 -1.67 4.49
N ALA A 97 9.25 -2.09 3.31
CA ALA A 97 7.84 -2.33 3.04
C ALA A 97 7.35 -3.69 3.53
N ALA A 98 8.22 -4.69 3.56
CA ALA A 98 7.82 -6.07 3.84
C ALA A 98 7.02 -6.26 5.13
N PRO A 99 7.40 -5.67 6.28
CA PRO A 99 6.61 -5.83 7.50
C PRO A 99 5.19 -5.28 7.37
N HIS A 100 5.02 -4.19 6.64
CA HIS A 100 3.70 -3.55 6.47
C HIS A 100 2.80 -4.38 5.57
N LEU A 101 3.35 -4.95 4.51
CA LEU A 101 2.61 -5.88 3.68
C LEU A 101 2.26 -7.14 4.48
N GLY A 102 3.20 -7.64 5.27
CA GLY A 102 2.95 -8.80 6.13
C GLY A 102 1.81 -8.55 7.12
N THR A 103 1.79 -7.37 7.74
CA THR A 103 0.70 -6.99 8.65
C THR A 103 -0.65 -6.99 7.91
N ALA A 104 -0.70 -6.42 6.73
CA ALA A 104 -1.93 -6.38 5.94
C ALA A 104 -2.38 -7.77 5.51
N LEU A 105 -1.45 -8.70 5.35
CA LEU A 105 -1.74 -10.09 5.03
C LEU A 105 -2.12 -10.93 6.26
N GLY A 106 -2.10 -10.32 7.44
CA GLY A 106 -2.50 -10.99 8.67
C GLY A 106 -1.39 -11.70 9.41
N TYR A 107 -0.14 -11.50 9.02
CA TYR A 107 0.99 -12.11 9.73
C TYR A 107 1.33 -11.35 11.00
N ASP A 108 1.66 -12.09 12.05
CA ASP A 108 2.23 -11.53 13.27
C ASP A 108 3.74 -11.51 13.12
N ILE A 109 4.26 -10.37 12.69
CA ILE A 109 5.69 -10.22 12.42
C ILE A 109 6.51 -10.39 13.70
N ALA A 110 6.01 -9.85 14.82
CA ALA A 110 6.72 -9.97 16.09
C ALA A 110 6.85 -11.42 16.52
N ALA A 111 5.77 -12.18 16.45
CA ALA A 111 5.78 -13.60 16.77
C ALA A 111 6.70 -14.39 15.84
N ALA A 112 6.68 -14.06 14.56
CA ALA A 112 7.53 -14.73 13.57
C ALA A 112 9.02 -14.50 13.86
N LEU A 113 9.38 -13.30 14.30
CA LEU A 113 10.77 -12.97 14.62
C LEU A 113 11.24 -13.59 15.93
N GLU A 114 10.31 -13.84 16.85
CA GLU A 114 10.64 -14.47 18.15
C GLU A 114 10.67 -15.99 18.07
N GLU A 115 10.07 -16.55 17.04
CA GLU A 115 10.04 -17.99 16.89
C GLU A 115 11.45 -18.53 16.72
N PRO A 116 11.86 -19.51 17.57
CA PRO A 116 13.17 -20.08 17.39
C PRO A 116 13.22 -20.86 16.09
N ASP A 117 14.36 -20.78 15.43
CA ASP A 117 14.58 -21.57 14.24
C ASP A 117 14.55 -23.05 14.58
N ASP A 118 13.86 -23.80 13.77
CA ASP A 118 13.78 -25.24 13.94
C ASP A 118 14.99 -25.96 13.36
N LEU A 119 16.08 -25.27 13.35
CA LEU A 119 17.33 -25.82 12.82
C LEU A 119 18.17 -26.54 13.87
#